data_edfe754777b39b3b7bcb7d60567ba6af
#
_entry.id   edfe754777b39b3b7bcb7d60567ba6af
#
_cell.length_a   1.000
_cell.length_b   1.000
_cell.length_c   1.000
_cell.angle_alpha   90.00
_cell.angle_beta   90.00
_cell.angle_gamma   90.00
#
_symmetry.space_group_name_H-M   'P 1'
#
loop_
_entity.id
_entity.type
_entity.pdbx_description
1 polymer ?
#
loop_
_entity_poly.entity_id
_entity_poly.type
_entity_poly.pdbx_seq_one_letter_code
_entity_poly.pdbx_strand_id
1 'polypeptide(L)'
;MANKQVTVATIKEMKQKGEPITMITAYDVAMSRNVNEAGVDMILVGDSLGNVILGYNSTVPVTMDEMIHHTKAVMRGNSTALVVGDMPFMSYQASIVDGMYNAARFLKETGCTAVKLEGGSEVVPLVERLVQAGIPVCAHIGLTPQSVNQLGGFKVQGKDIAAAQKMIDDAKALEAAGAFACVLECVPAALAAKATSELTTMATIGIGAGNGCDGQVLVCNDLMGVSNGFCPKFVKKYANLHDTTVDAVKSYIADVKARTFPAPEHTFKIDDA
;
A
#
# COMPACT_ATOMS: atom_id res chain seq x y z
N MET A 1 -27.99 0.26 0.57
CA MET A 1 -27.51 -0.57 1.71
C MET A 1 -26.15 -0.04 2.09
N ALA A 2 -25.87 0.22 3.37
CA ALA A 2 -24.52 0.63 3.78
C ALA A 2 -23.56 -0.52 3.42
N ASN A 3 -22.49 -0.23 2.68
CA ASN A 3 -21.47 -1.23 2.38
C ASN A 3 -20.88 -1.76 3.69
N LYS A 4 -20.83 -3.07 3.84
CA LYS A 4 -20.30 -3.73 5.03
C LYS A 4 -18.78 -3.46 5.10
N GLN A 5 -18.28 -3.10 6.27
CA GLN A 5 -16.85 -2.88 6.48
C GLN A 5 -16.07 -4.17 6.21
N VAL A 6 -14.99 -4.07 5.43
CA VAL A 6 -14.04 -5.15 5.17
C VAL A 6 -13.17 -5.35 6.40
N THR A 7 -13.06 -6.60 6.84
CA THR A 7 -12.30 -7.00 8.03
C THR A 7 -11.25 -8.05 7.67
N VAL A 8 -10.35 -8.36 8.59
CA VAL A 8 -9.39 -9.47 8.43
C VAL A 8 -10.12 -10.79 8.15
N ALA A 9 -11.27 -11.02 8.80
CA ALA A 9 -12.09 -12.21 8.55
C ALA A 9 -12.64 -12.22 7.12
N THR A 10 -13.06 -11.05 6.60
CA THR A 10 -13.52 -10.90 5.21
C THR A 10 -12.41 -11.30 4.22
N ILE A 11 -11.17 -10.81 4.43
CA ILE A 11 -10.03 -11.13 3.55
C ILE A 11 -9.72 -12.64 3.56
N LYS A 12 -9.74 -13.26 4.75
CA LYS A 12 -9.56 -14.73 4.87
C LYS A 12 -10.68 -15.51 4.17
N GLU A 13 -11.92 -15.04 4.27
CA GLU A 13 -13.07 -15.66 3.60
C GLU A 13 -12.95 -15.53 2.06
N MET A 14 -12.55 -14.36 1.54
CA MET A 14 -12.30 -14.16 0.10
C MET A 14 -11.25 -15.14 -0.42
N LYS A 15 -10.11 -15.30 0.29
CA LYS A 15 -9.10 -16.30 -0.07
C LYS A 15 -9.70 -17.71 -0.15
N GLN A 16 -10.44 -18.13 0.87
CA GLN A 16 -11.05 -19.47 0.92
C GLN A 16 -12.03 -19.71 -0.24
N LYS A 17 -12.72 -18.67 -0.69
CA LYS A 17 -13.67 -18.73 -1.81
C LYS A 17 -13.01 -18.53 -3.17
N GLY A 18 -11.74 -18.17 -3.23
CA GLY A 18 -11.06 -17.77 -4.47
C GLY A 18 -11.59 -16.45 -5.05
N GLU A 19 -12.16 -15.58 -4.22
CA GLU A 19 -12.61 -14.24 -4.61
C GLU A 19 -11.40 -13.29 -4.69
N PRO A 20 -11.12 -12.63 -5.84
CA PRO A 20 -9.97 -11.76 -5.99
C PRO A 20 -10.02 -10.57 -5.04
N ILE A 21 -8.91 -10.28 -4.36
CA ILE A 21 -8.76 -9.18 -3.42
C ILE A 21 -8.15 -7.97 -4.12
N THR A 22 -8.80 -6.82 -4.00
CA THR A 22 -8.30 -5.56 -4.53
C THR A 22 -7.64 -4.73 -3.42
N MET A 23 -6.41 -4.27 -3.68
CA MET A 23 -5.68 -3.37 -2.79
C MET A 23 -5.10 -2.21 -3.58
N ILE A 24 -5.11 -1.02 -3.01
CA ILE A 24 -4.50 0.17 -3.62
C ILE A 24 -3.88 1.04 -2.53
N THR A 25 -2.83 1.78 -2.86
CA THR A 25 -2.30 2.75 -1.90
C THR A 25 -3.16 4.02 -1.87
N ALA A 26 -3.21 4.67 -0.70
CA ALA A 26 -3.69 6.04 -0.57
C ALA A 26 -2.89 6.76 0.51
N TYR A 27 -2.74 8.07 0.38
CA TYR A 27 -1.86 8.86 1.25
C TYR A 27 -2.53 10.12 1.83
N ASP A 28 -3.75 10.41 1.41
CA ASP A 28 -4.53 11.55 1.87
C ASP A 28 -6.04 11.24 1.89
N VAL A 29 -6.82 12.20 2.40
CA VAL A 29 -8.26 12.05 2.57
C VAL A 29 -9.01 12.01 1.24
N ALA A 30 -8.57 12.74 0.21
CA ALA A 30 -9.26 12.83 -1.08
C ALA A 30 -9.10 11.50 -1.83
N MET A 31 -7.87 11.00 -1.96
CA MET A 31 -7.62 9.70 -2.58
C MET A 31 -8.31 8.57 -1.81
N SER A 32 -8.27 8.60 -0.47
CA SER A 32 -8.97 7.61 0.36
C SER A 32 -10.47 7.56 0.09
N ARG A 33 -11.14 8.72 -0.03
CA ARG A 33 -12.56 8.79 -0.40
C ARG A 33 -12.83 8.19 -1.77
N ASN A 34 -12.02 8.56 -2.77
CA ASN A 34 -12.18 8.09 -4.14
C ASN A 34 -12.05 6.56 -4.24
N VAL A 35 -11.02 5.97 -3.65
CA VAL A 35 -10.81 4.51 -3.72
C VAL A 35 -11.83 3.75 -2.87
N ASN A 36 -12.28 4.32 -1.76
CA ASN A 36 -13.34 3.74 -0.94
C ASN A 36 -14.70 3.79 -1.66
N GLU A 37 -15.02 4.88 -2.36
CA GLU A 37 -16.22 4.98 -3.20
C GLU A 37 -16.18 4.00 -4.38
N ALA A 38 -14.99 3.76 -4.94
CA ALA A 38 -14.78 2.75 -5.98
C ALA A 38 -14.96 1.30 -5.47
N GLY A 39 -15.00 1.08 -4.15
CA GLY A 39 -15.28 -0.22 -3.54
C GLY A 39 -14.04 -1.12 -3.40
N VAL A 40 -12.85 -0.55 -3.21
CA VAL A 40 -11.64 -1.34 -2.95
C VAL A 40 -11.74 -2.09 -1.63
N ASP A 41 -11.20 -3.32 -1.57
CA ASP A 41 -11.25 -4.13 -0.35
C ASP A 41 -10.25 -3.66 0.70
N MET A 42 -9.04 -3.29 0.27
CA MET A 42 -7.95 -2.89 1.15
C MET A 42 -7.29 -1.59 0.69
N ILE A 43 -6.92 -0.74 1.64
CA ILE A 43 -6.09 0.44 1.40
C ILE A 43 -4.76 0.26 2.13
N LEU A 44 -3.66 0.44 1.40
CA LEU A 44 -2.31 0.48 1.98
C LEU A 44 -1.85 1.94 2.10
N VAL A 45 -1.54 2.37 3.32
CA VAL A 45 -0.75 3.59 3.51
C VAL A 45 0.70 3.16 3.53
N GLY A 46 1.29 3.06 2.33
CA GLY A 46 2.62 2.51 2.13
C GLY A 46 3.73 3.55 2.38
N ASP A 47 4.90 3.09 2.82
CA ASP A 47 6.11 3.93 2.92
C ASP A 47 6.62 4.42 1.55
N SER A 48 6.08 3.86 0.45
CA SER A 48 6.17 4.41 -0.91
C SER A 48 5.75 5.89 -1.01
N LEU A 49 4.99 6.42 0.00
CA LEU A 49 4.75 7.87 0.11
C LEU A 49 6.05 8.69 0.09
N GLY A 50 7.14 8.13 0.60
CA GLY A 50 8.46 8.76 0.52
C GLY A 50 8.82 9.13 -0.91
N ASN A 51 8.61 8.23 -1.85
CA ASN A 51 8.92 8.46 -3.26
C ASN A 51 7.86 9.32 -3.96
N VAL A 52 6.57 8.96 -3.84
CA VAL A 52 5.52 9.51 -4.70
C VAL A 52 4.83 10.76 -4.15
N ILE A 53 4.99 11.05 -2.85
CA ILE A 53 4.40 12.21 -2.18
C ILE A 53 5.48 13.16 -1.67
N LEU A 54 6.50 12.64 -0.96
CA LEU A 54 7.53 13.45 -0.30
C LEU A 54 8.74 13.74 -1.22
N GLY A 55 8.86 13.02 -2.34
CA GLY A 55 9.94 13.23 -3.30
C GLY A 55 11.31 12.68 -2.86
N TYR A 56 11.33 11.74 -1.91
CA TYR A 56 12.55 11.04 -1.52
C TYR A 56 13.01 10.06 -2.60
N ASN A 57 14.31 9.80 -2.68
CA ASN A 57 14.86 8.84 -3.65
C ASN A 57 14.64 7.37 -3.26
N SER A 58 14.21 7.10 -2.02
CA SER A 58 13.87 5.76 -1.50
C SER A 58 12.88 5.86 -0.36
N THR A 59 12.37 4.72 0.13
CA THR A 59 11.48 4.66 1.29
C THR A 59 12.25 4.77 2.62
N VAL A 60 13.56 4.58 2.62
CA VAL A 60 14.41 4.54 3.83
C VAL A 60 14.31 5.79 4.72
N PRO A 61 14.20 7.04 4.19
CA PRO A 61 14.09 8.23 5.04
C PRO A 61 12.74 8.40 5.73
N VAL A 62 11.71 7.66 5.32
CA VAL A 62 10.34 7.83 5.86
C VAL A 62 10.31 7.52 7.35
N THR A 63 9.75 8.45 8.12
CA THR A 63 9.64 8.36 9.57
C THR A 63 8.29 7.77 10.03
N MET A 64 8.26 7.28 11.27
CA MET A 64 7.00 6.86 11.92
C MET A 64 5.97 7.98 11.97
N ASP A 65 6.39 9.22 12.21
CA ASP A 65 5.47 10.36 12.35
C ASP A 65 4.86 10.75 11.00
N GLU A 66 5.60 10.66 9.89
CA GLU A 66 5.05 10.82 8.54
C GLU A 66 4.02 9.72 8.25
N MET A 67 4.34 8.46 8.56
CA MET A 67 3.40 7.35 8.37
C MET A 67 2.11 7.52 9.18
N ILE A 68 2.22 7.90 10.44
CA ILE A 68 1.07 8.19 11.31
C ILE A 68 0.26 9.38 10.76
N HIS A 69 0.92 10.45 10.30
CA HIS A 69 0.26 11.63 9.72
C HIS A 69 -0.61 11.26 8.52
N HIS A 70 -0.02 10.55 7.55
CA HIS A 70 -0.72 10.13 6.35
C HIS A 70 -1.81 9.09 6.64
N THR A 71 -1.56 8.14 7.54
CA THR A 71 -2.57 7.16 7.94
C THR A 71 -3.78 7.82 8.59
N LYS A 72 -3.59 8.83 9.47
CA LYS A 72 -4.69 9.64 10.02
C LYS A 72 -5.51 10.32 8.92
N ALA A 73 -4.86 10.84 7.87
CA ALA A 73 -5.55 11.49 6.76
C ALA A 73 -6.39 10.47 5.97
N VAL A 74 -5.84 9.31 5.66
CA VAL A 74 -6.54 8.21 4.97
C VAL A 74 -7.74 7.73 5.78
N MET A 75 -7.58 7.51 7.09
CA MET A 75 -8.65 7.05 7.95
C MET A 75 -9.85 8.01 7.99
N ARG A 76 -9.63 9.33 7.90
CA ARG A 76 -10.72 10.31 7.79
C ARG A 76 -11.51 10.21 6.48
N GLY A 77 -10.94 9.63 5.43
CA GLY A 77 -11.60 9.41 4.14
C GLY A 77 -12.24 8.03 3.97
N ASN A 78 -11.83 7.06 4.80
CA ASN A 78 -12.26 5.68 4.70
C ASN A 78 -13.53 5.40 5.50
N SER A 79 -14.41 4.54 4.96
CA SER A 79 -15.62 4.06 5.65
C SER A 79 -15.79 2.54 5.60
N THR A 80 -15.23 1.85 4.60
CA THR A 80 -15.51 0.43 4.37
C THR A 80 -14.27 -0.43 4.15
N ALA A 81 -13.21 0.11 3.52
CA ALA A 81 -12.02 -0.67 3.21
C ALA A 81 -11.20 -1.02 4.48
N LEU A 82 -10.51 -2.15 4.46
CA LEU A 82 -9.52 -2.49 5.48
C LEU A 82 -8.26 -1.66 5.26
N VAL A 83 -7.90 -0.81 6.22
CA VAL A 83 -6.70 0.04 6.12
C VAL A 83 -5.52 -0.61 6.82
N VAL A 84 -4.41 -0.69 6.07
CA VAL A 84 -3.11 -1.22 6.52
C VAL A 84 -2.10 -0.08 6.57
N GLY A 85 -1.51 0.18 7.73
CA GLY A 85 -0.41 1.14 7.89
C GLY A 85 0.95 0.46 7.76
N ASP A 86 1.81 1.00 6.93
CA ASP A 86 3.14 0.43 6.67
C ASP A 86 4.16 0.88 7.71
N MET A 87 4.81 -0.06 8.38
CA MET A 87 5.86 0.24 9.36
C MET A 87 7.15 0.62 8.61
N PRO A 88 7.65 1.86 8.74
CA PRO A 88 8.80 2.33 7.97
C PRO A 88 10.12 1.69 8.45
N PHE A 89 11.15 1.82 7.63
CA PHE A 89 12.48 1.31 7.92
C PHE A 89 12.97 1.69 9.33
N MET A 90 13.56 0.73 10.05
CA MET A 90 14.08 0.83 11.43
C MET A 90 13.02 1.10 12.50
N SER A 91 11.73 1.05 12.19
CA SER A 91 10.68 1.13 13.21
C SER A 91 10.40 -0.22 13.90
N TYR A 92 10.91 -1.33 13.38
CA TYR A 92 10.68 -2.68 13.90
C TYR A 92 11.89 -3.62 13.83
N GLN A 93 12.92 -3.26 13.07
CA GLN A 93 14.11 -4.11 12.90
C GLN A 93 15.05 -4.06 14.10
N ALA A 94 15.03 -2.97 14.88
CA ALA A 94 15.97 -2.79 16.00
C ALA A 94 15.67 -3.74 17.17
N SER A 95 14.41 -3.93 17.52
CA SER A 95 13.98 -4.88 18.55
C SER A 95 12.48 -5.22 18.41
N ILE A 96 12.09 -6.38 18.94
CA ILE A 96 10.66 -6.76 19.03
C ILE A 96 9.86 -5.74 19.85
N VAL A 97 10.47 -5.19 20.92
CA VAL A 97 9.80 -4.22 21.80
C VAL A 97 9.48 -2.94 21.04
N ASP A 98 10.43 -2.38 20.28
CA ASP A 98 10.21 -1.20 19.45
C ASP A 98 9.16 -1.47 18.38
N GLY A 99 9.24 -2.64 17.71
CA GLY A 99 8.24 -3.07 16.73
C GLY A 99 6.82 -3.11 17.31
N MET A 100 6.67 -3.65 18.52
CA MET A 100 5.38 -3.71 19.23
C MET A 100 4.83 -2.32 19.55
N TYR A 101 5.65 -1.42 20.08
CA TYR A 101 5.21 -0.04 20.40
C TYR A 101 4.88 0.75 19.13
N ASN A 102 5.69 0.64 18.09
CA ASN A 102 5.45 1.34 16.83
C ASN A 102 4.21 0.82 16.10
N ALA A 103 3.97 -0.49 16.07
CA ALA A 103 2.73 -1.06 15.56
C ALA A 103 1.50 -0.60 16.36
N ALA A 104 1.61 -0.56 17.69
CA ALA A 104 0.52 -0.07 18.56
C ALA A 104 0.19 1.41 18.29
N ARG A 105 1.17 2.25 17.92
CA ARG A 105 0.94 3.65 17.52
C ARG A 105 -0.01 3.74 16.32
N PHE A 106 0.18 2.89 15.30
CA PHE A 106 -0.73 2.87 14.16
C PHE A 106 -2.18 2.65 14.59
N LEU A 107 -2.48 1.62 15.35
CA LEU A 107 -3.85 1.32 15.78
C LEU A 107 -4.40 2.39 16.71
N LYS A 108 -3.62 2.80 17.71
CA LYS A 108 -4.09 3.74 18.76
C LYS A 108 -4.23 5.17 18.27
N GLU A 109 -3.30 5.66 17.45
CA GLU A 109 -3.27 7.05 17.02
C GLU A 109 -4.07 7.30 15.74
N THR A 110 -4.22 6.29 14.88
CA THR A 110 -4.86 6.46 13.58
C THR A 110 -6.20 5.74 13.46
N GLY A 111 -6.40 4.65 14.21
CA GLY A 111 -7.55 3.77 14.11
C GLY A 111 -7.51 2.82 12.89
N CYS A 112 -6.36 2.67 12.21
CA CYS A 112 -6.24 1.69 11.14
C CYS A 112 -6.34 0.26 11.68
N THR A 113 -6.68 -0.69 10.80
CA THR A 113 -7.03 -2.05 11.21
C THR A 113 -5.80 -2.94 11.39
N ALA A 114 -4.75 -2.73 10.60
CA ALA A 114 -3.60 -3.62 10.52
C ALA A 114 -2.31 -2.85 10.23
N VAL A 115 -1.18 -3.50 10.43
CA VAL A 115 0.13 -2.99 10.03
C VAL A 115 0.76 -3.86 8.95
N LYS A 116 1.63 -3.27 8.10
CA LYS A 116 2.51 -4.02 7.20
C LYS A 116 3.95 -3.91 7.69
N LEU A 117 4.74 -4.94 7.44
CA LEU A 117 6.19 -4.96 7.66
C LEU A 117 6.86 -5.88 6.65
N GLU A 118 8.11 -5.58 6.33
CA GLU A 118 8.93 -6.30 5.35
C GLU A 118 9.87 -7.28 6.04
N GLY A 119 10.04 -8.46 5.43
CA GLY A 119 10.95 -9.49 5.86
C GLY A 119 10.32 -10.88 5.83
N GLY A 120 11.18 -11.91 5.83
CA GLY A 120 10.81 -13.32 5.86
C GLY A 120 10.90 -13.91 7.28
N SER A 121 11.61 -15.01 7.40
CA SER A 121 11.77 -15.74 8.68
C SER A 121 12.36 -14.90 9.81
N GLU A 122 13.14 -13.88 9.49
CA GLU A 122 13.78 -12.98 10.47
C GLU A 122 12.78 -12.11 11.24
N VAL A 123 11.59 -11.83 10.66
CA VAL A 123 10.55 -11.02 11.32
C VAL A 123 9.44 -11.88 11.96
N VAL A 124 9.46 -13.19 11.76
CA VAL A 124 8.45 -14.12 12.33
C VAL A 124 8.27 -13.94 13.84
N PRO A 125 9.31 -13.81 14.67
CA PRO A 125 9.12 -13.61 16.12
C PRO A 125 8.36 -12.33 16.46
N LEU A 126 8.53 -11.26 15.68
CA LEU A 126 7.76 -10.04 15.85
C LEU A 126 6.31 -10.22 15.40
N VAL A 127 6.09 -10.87 14.23
CA VAL A 127 4.74 -11.16 13.72
C VAL A 127 3.91 -11.95 14.73
N GLU A 128 4.48 -13.01 15.30
CA GLU A 128 3.82 -13.81 16.36
C GLU A 128 3.43 -12.94 17.55
N ARG A 129 4.31 -12.07 18.01
CA ARG A 129 4.04 -11.19 19.17
C ARG A 129 2.96 -10.16 18.86
N LEU A 130 2.96 -9.57 17.65
CA LEU A 130 1.94 -8.63 17.20
C LEU A 130 0.57 -9.31 17.14
N VAL A 131 0.48 -10.46 16.49
CA VAL A 131 -0.76 -11.23 16.34
C VAL A 131 -1.30 -11.66 17.72
N GLN A 132 -0.45 -12.17 18.62
CA GLN A 132 -0.84 -12.52 20.00
C GLN A 132 -1.35 -11.31 20.78
N ALA A 133 -0.85 -10.12 20.50
CA ALA A 133 -1.32 -8.86 21.11
C ALA A 133 -2.61 -8.32 20.46
N GLY A 134 -3.14 -8.98 19.43
CA GLY A 134 -4.35 -8.55 18.72
C GLY A 134 -4.10 -7.52 17.62
N ILE A 135 -2.86 -7.35 17.16
CA ILE A 135 -2.50 -6.47 16.05
C ILE A 135 -2.39 -7.32 14.77
N PRO A 136 -3.33 -7.16 13.79
CA PRO A 136 -3.26 -7.90 12.54
C PRO A 136 -2.06 -7.47 11.69
N VAL A 137 -1.40 -8.44 11.06
CA VAL A 137 -0.19 -8.21 10.27
C VAL A 137 -0.40 -8.62 8.82
N CYS A 138 -0.07 -7.71 7.91
CA CYS A 138 0.22 -7.96 6.50
C CYS A 138 1.75 -8.08 6.35
N ALA A 139 2.25 -9.22 5.94
CA ALA A 139 3.67 -9.41 5.68
C ALA A 139 4.06 -8.88 4.28
N HIS A 140 5.36 -8.80 3.98
CA HIS A 140 5.87 -8.43 2.67
C HIS A 140 7.20 -9.12 2.40
N ILE A 141 7.23 -9.93 1.35
CA ILE A 141 8.42 -10.65 0.89
C ILE A 141 8.63 -10.45 -0.62
N GLY A 142 9.77 -10.90 -1.11
CA GLY A 142 10.22 -10.65 -2.49
C GLY A 142 11.14 -9.45 -2.52
N LEU A 143 10.91 -8.48 -3.38
CA LEU A 143 11.59 -7.20 -3.29
C LEU A 143 11.06 -6.44 -2.08
N THR A 144 11.95 -6.13 -1.15
CA THR A 144 11.68 -5.32 0.04
C THR A 144 12.35 -3.95 -0.14
N PRO A 145 11.60 -2.87 -0.49
CA PRO A 145 12.16 -1.54 -0.76
C PRO A 145 12.99 -0.97 0.39
N GLN A 146 12.66 -1.30 1.63
CA GLN A 146 13.45 -0.89 2.81
C GLN A 146 14.86 -1.49 2.81
N SER A 147 15.06 -2.64 2.14
CA SER A 147 16.35 -3.32 2.00
C SER A 147 17.05 -3.00 0.67
N VAL A 148 16.64 -1.97 -0.05
CA VAL A 148 17.13 -1.62 -1.40
C VAL A 148 18.67 -1.48 -1.47
N ASN A 149 19.28 -0.96 -0.43
CA ASN A 149 20.75 -0.81 -0.35
C ASN A 149 21.45 -2.18 -0.27
N GLN A 150 20.92 -3.12 0.51
CA GLN A 150 21.46 -4.48 0.62
C GLN A 150 21.20 -5.29 -0.66
N LEU A 151 20.02 -5.11 -1.29
CA LEU A 151 19.66 -5.81 -2.53
C LEU A 151 20.38 -5.25 -3.77
N GLY A 152 21.03 -4.10 -3.65
CA GLY A 152 21.72 -3.43 -4.75
C GLY A 152 20.77 -2.94 -5.84
N GLY A 153 19.61 -2.42 -5.44
CA GLY A 153 18.58 -1.82 -6.28
C GLY A 153 17.29 -2.64 -6.41
N PHE A 154 16.35 -2.14 -7.19
CA PHE A 154 15.05 -2.77 -7.44
C PHE A 154 15.19 -3.93 -8.43
N LYS A 155 15.34 -5.14 -7.94
CA LYS A 155 15.56 -6.36 -8.75
C LYS A 155 14.50 -7.40 -8.44
N VAL A 156 14.13 -8.19 -9.45
CA VAL A 156 13.26 -9.37 -9.28
C VAL A 156 13.94 -10.39 -8.37
N GLN A 157 13.23 -10.85 -7.35
CA GLN A 157 13.68 -11.79 -6.32
C GLN A 157 13.20 -13.22 -6.64
N GLY A 158 13.87 -14.24 -6.05
CA GLY A 158 13.46 -15.65 -6.22
C GLY A 158 13.78 -16.24 -7.61
N LYS A 159 14.86 -15.80 -8.26
CA LYS A 159 15.21 -16.25 -9.61
C LYS A 159 15.93 -17.60 -9.67
N ASP A 160 16.57 -18.01 -8.62
CA ASP A 160 17.22 -19.31 -8.50
C ASP A 160 16.45 -20.23 -7.55
N ILE A 161 16.76 -21.53 -7.61
CA ILE A 161 16.03 -22.57 -6.87
C ILE A 161 16.10 -22.33 -5.35
N ALA A 162 17.25 -21.94 -4.81
CA ALA A 162 17.43 -21.75 -3.38
C ALA A 162 16.65 -20.52 -2.90
N ALA A 163 16.71 -19.39 -3.61
CA ALA A 163 15.96 -18.19 -3.31
C ALA A 163 14.45 -18.41 -3.47
N ALA A 164 14.02 -19.19 -4.45
CA ALA A 164 12.62 -19.56 -4.64
C ALA A 164 12.10 -20.42 -3.48
N GLN A 165 12.85 -21.44 -3.06
CA GLN A 165 12.48 -22.28 -1.91
C GLN A 165 12.42 -21.47 -0.63
N LYS A 166 13.43 -20.61 -0.36
CA LYS A 166 13.44 -19.73 0.80
C LYS A 166 12.19 -18.86 0.85
N MET A 167 11.74 -18.30 -0.28
CA MET A 167 10.56 -17.45 -0.32
C MET A 167 9.28 -18.21 0.03
N ILE A 168 9.15 -19.47 -0.42
CA ILE A 168 8.03 -20.33 -0.05
C ILE A 168 8.05 -20.64 1.43
N ASP A 169 9.24 -20.98 1.97
CA ASP A 169 9.41 -21.29 3.39
C ASP A 169 9.13 -20.07 4.27
N ASP A 170 9.60 -18.88 3.87
CA ASP A 170 9.28 -17.61 4.53
C ASP A 170 7.77 -17.34 4.55
N ALA A 171 7.08 -17.52 3.41
CA ALA A 171 5.63 -17.33 3.33
C ALA A 171 4.87 -18.26 4.29
N LYS A 172 5.26 -19.55 4.36
CA LYS A 172 4.67 -20.52 5.30
C LYS A 172 4.94 -20.15 6.74
N ALA A 173 6.16 -19.70 7.06
CA ALA A 173 6.52 -19.28 8.42
C ALA A 173 5.70 -18.06 8.86
N LEU A 174 5.49 -17.09 7.97
CA LEU A 174 4.65 -15.91 8.22
C LEU A 174 3.17 -16.28 8.38
N GLU A 175 2.65 -17.23 7.58
CA GLU A 175 1.30 -17.78 7.78
C GLU A 175 1.16 -18.44 9.14
N ALA A 176 2.12 -19.30 9.51
CA ALA A 176 2.13 -19.99 10.80
C ALA A 176 2.20 -19.00 11.98
N ALA A 177 2.91 -17.88 11.83
CA ALA A 177 2.96 -16.77 12.79
C ALA A 177 1.63 -16.00 12.91
N GLY A 178 0.68 -16.22 11.99
CA GLY A 178 -0.65 -15.65 12.03
C GLY A 178 -0.87 -14.42 11.16
N ALA A 179 0.07 -14.05 10.26
CA ALA A 179 -0.16 -13.00 9.27
C ALA A 179 -1.42 -13.33 8.44
N PHE A 180 -2.27 -12.32 8.20
CA PHE A 180 -3.51 -12.53 7.46
C PHE A 180 -3.37 -12.32 5.95
N ALA A 181 -2.37 -11.56 5.54
CA ALA A 181 -2.03 -11.29 4.15
C ALA A 181 -0.51 -11.16 4.00
N CYS A 182 -0.01 -11.33 2.77
CA CYS A 182 1.39 -11.15 2.43
C CYS A 182 1.52 -10.52 1.05
N VAL A 183 2.21 -9.38 0.96
CA VAL A 183 2.60 -8.79 -0.33
C VAL A 183 3.74 -9.61 -0.94
N LEU A 184 3.60 -9.97 -2.22
CA LEU A 184 4.64 -10.59 -3.03
C LEU A 184 5.08 -9.56 -4.07
N GLU A 185 6.26 -8.95 -3.90
CA GLU A 185 6.72 -7.89 -4.79
C GLU A 185 7.85 -8.35 -5.72
N CYS A 186 7.71 -8.05 -7.02
CA CYS A 186 8.73 -8.32 -8.04
C CYS A 186 9.27 -9.77 -7.98
N VAL A 187 8.36 -10.74 -8.03
CA VAL A 187 8.61 -12.18 -7.96
C VAL A 187 8.21 -12.82 -9.29
N PRO A 188 8.94 -13.84 -9.80
CA PRO A 188 8.48 -14.60 -10.98
C PRO A 188 7.06 -15.12 -10.80
N ALA A 189 6.19 -14.94 -11.80
CA ALA A 189 4.77 -15.28 -11.71
C ALA A 189 4.51 -16.74 -11.32
N ALA A 190 5.31 -17.69 -11.84
CA ALA A 190 5.19 -19.11 -11.49
C ALA A 190 5.53 -19.39 -10.02
N LEU A 191 6.52 -18.67 -9.45
CA LEU A 191 6.88 -18.78 -8.04
C LEU A 191 5.79 -18.19 -7.14
N ALA A 192 5.25 -17.02 -7.51
CA ALA A 192 4.16 -16.39 -6.76
C ALA A 192 2.91 -17.29 -6.76
N ALA A 193 2.52 -17.85 -7.90
CA ALA A 193 1.40 -18.78 -7.99
C ALA A 193 1.63 -20.04 -7.13
N LYS A 194 2.85 -20.60 -7.16
CA LYS A 194 3.21 -21.74 -6.32
C LYS A 194 3.13 -21.39 -4.84
N ALA A 195 3.74 -20.30 -4.39
CA ALA A 195 3.66 -19.85 -3.00
C ALA A 195 2.20 -19.65 -2.57
N THR A 196 1.37 -19.02 -3.40
CA THR A 196 -0.06 -18.82 -3.13
C THR A 196 -0.81 -20.14 -2.93
N SER A 197 -0.52 -21.15 -3.76
CA SER A 197 -1.17 -22.46 -3.67
C SER A 197 -0.77 -23.29 -2.44
N GLU A 198 0.34 -22.95 -1.82
CA GLU A 198 0.83 -23.65 -0.62
C GLU A 198 0.35 -23.00 0.70
N LEU A 199 -0.34 -21.85 0.61
CA LEU A 199 -0.91 -21.13 1.75
C LEU A 199 -2.41 -21.38 1.85
N THR A 200 -2.91 -21.54 3.07
CA THR A 200 -4.31 -21.92 3.33
C THR A 200 -5.16 -20.80 3.90
N THR A 201 -4.56 -19.93 4.70
CA THR A 201 -5.27 -18.87 5.46
C THR A 201 -4.78 -17.47 5.19
N MET A 202 -3.49 -17.32 4.82
CA MET A 202 -2.86 -16.05 4.53
C MET A 202 -3.04 -15.69 3.04
N ALA A 203 -3.73 -14.59 2.76
CA ALA A 203 -3.94 -14.12 1.39
C ALA A 203 -2.65 -13.54 0.80
N THR A 204 -2.32 -13.86 -0.45
CA THR A 204 -1.21 -13.24 -1.18
C THR A 204 -1.68 -12.08 -2.02
N ILE A 205 -0.96 -10.94 -1.94
CA ILE A 205 -1.24 -9.72 -2.69
C ILE A 205 -0.05 -9.42 -3.60
N GLY A 206 -0.24 -9.58 -4.90
CA GLY A 206 0.84 -9.43 -5.89
C GLY A 206 1.07 -7.97 -6.30
N ILE A 207 2.33 -7.60 -6.48
CA ILE A 207 2.76 -6.42 -7.23
C ILE A 207 4.00 -6.77 -8.04
N GLY A 208 3.87 -6.80 -9.37
CA GLY A 208 4.93 -7.34 -10.23
C GLY A 208 5.20 -8.85 -10.02
N ALA A 209 4.17 -9.60 -9.59
CA ALA A 209 4.25 -11.02 -9.27
C ALA A 209 3.33 -11.90 -10.15
N GLY A 210 2.78 -11.35 -11.23
CA GLY A 210 1.82 -12.04 -12.09
C GLY A 210 0.41 -12.07 -11.47
N ASN A 211 -0.51 -12.80 -12.11
CA ASN A 211 -1.92 -12.86 -11.74
C ASN A 211 -2.31 -14.10 -10.90
N GLY A 212 -1.33 -14.87 -10.47
CA GLY A 212 -1.55 -16.10 -9.68
C GLY A 212 -1.64 -15.89 -8.16
N CYS A 213 -1.63 -14.64 -7.67
CA CYS A 213 -1.89 -14.30 -6.28
C CYS A 213 -3.38 -14.17 -6.00
N ASP A 214 -3.79 -14.23 -4.73
CA ASP A 214 -5.19 -14.04 -4.31
C ASP A 214 -5.69 -12.61 -4.57
N GLY A 215 -4.81 -11.63 -4.60
CA GLY A 215 -5.12 -10.23 -4.89
C GLY A 215 -3.97 -9.48 -5.55
N GLN A 216 -4.20 -8.18 -5.82
CA GLN A 216 -3.21 -7.30 -6.44
C GLN A 216 -3.19 -5.95 -5.73
N VAL A 217 -2.01 -5.34 -5.64
CA VAL A 217 -1.84 -3.95 -5.20
C VAL A 217 -1.09 -3.14 -6.25
N LEU A 218 -1.46 -1.86 -6.39
CA LEU A 218 -0.70 -0.86 -7.13
C LEU A 218 -0.58 0.42 -6.30
N VAL A 219 0.51 1.15 -6.52
CA VAL A 219 0.66 2.52 -6.04
C VAL A 219 -0.33 3.40 -6.81
N CYS A 220 -1.19 4.14 -6.10
CA CYS A 220 -2.25 4.93 -6.74
C CYS A 220 -1.70 5.97 -7.72
N ASN A 221 -0.57 6.59 -7.42
CA ASN A 221 0.09 7.56 -8.29
C ASN A 221 0.52 6.93 -9.62
N ASP A 222 0.99 5.68 -9.59
CA ASP A 222 1.35 4.93 -10.79
C ASP A 222 0.11 4.53 -11.59
N LEU A 223 -0.90 3.99 -10.91
CA LEU A 223 -2.18 3.60 -11.52
C LEU A 223 -2.86 4.77 -12.22
N MET A 224 -2.86 5.95 -11.59
CA MET A 224 -3.50 7.15 -12.10
C MET A 224 -2.61 7.96 -13.07
N GLY A 225 -1.34 7.57 -13.25
CA GLY A 225 -0.41 8.30 -14.13
C GLY A 225 -0.19 9.74 -13.68
N VAL A 226 0.04 9.95 -12.37
CA VAL A 226 0.25 11.29 -11.79
C VAL A 226 1.58 11.89 -12.23
N SER A 227 2.59 11.07 -12.51
CA SER A 227 3.89 11.51 -13.03
C SER A 227 4.18 10.95 -14.41
N ASN A 228 5.02 11.65 -15.19
CA ASN A 228 5.52 11.20 -16.48
C ASN A 228 6.92 10.58 -16.42
N GLY A 229 7.42 10.32 -15.21
CA GLY A 229 8.74 9.72 -14.97
C GLY A 229 8.78 8.22 -15.25
N PHE A 230 9.75 7.55 -14.66
CA PHE A 230 9.92 6.11 -14.76
C PHE A 230 8.64 5.38 -14.31
N CYS A 231 8.21 4.41 -15.12
CA CYS A 231 7.06 3.56 -14.80
C CYS A 231 7.52 2.09 -14.82
N PRO A 232 7.41 1.36 -13.72
CA PRO A 232 7.76 -0.06 -13.69
C PRO A 232 6.98 -0.88 -14.71
N LYS A 233 7.62 -1.90 -15.30
CA LYS A 233 7.00 -2.75 -16.33
C LYS A 233 5.67 -3.39 -15.91
N PHE A 234 5.50 -3.67 -14.62
CA PHE A 234 4.29 -4.32 -14.09
C PHE A 234 3.12 -3.34 -13.88
N VAL A 235 3.35 -2.04 -14.00
CA VAL A 235 2.30 -1.03 -13.82
C VAL A 235 1.48 -0.92 -15.10
N LYS A 236 0.17 -1.08 -14.96
CA LYS A 236 -0.82 -0.65 -15.95
C LYS A 236 -1.40 0.68 -15.49
N LYS A 237 -1.22 1.73 -16.30
CA LYS A 237 -1.89 3.01 -16.07
C LYS A 237 -3.34 2.90 -16.52
N TYR A 238 -4.27 3.34 -15.68
CA TYR A 238 -5.71 3.40 -15.96
C TYR A 238 -6.16 4.83 -16.26
N ALA A 239 -5.31 5.83 -15.97
CA ALA A 239 -5.55 7.23 -16.28
C ALA A 239 -4.21 7.93 -16.61
N ASN A 240 -4.27 9.19 -17.04
CA ASN A 240 -3.12 10.06 -17.28
C ASN A 240 -3.36 11.42 -16.62
N LEU A 241 -3.27 11.45 -15.29
CA LEU A 241 -3.51 12.68 -14.53
C LEU A 241 -2.39 13.71 -14.71
N HIS A 242 -1.18 13.30 -15.10
CA HIS A 242 -0.10 14.24 -15.39
C HIS A 242 -0.52 15.23 -16.49
N ASP A 243 -0.85 14.72 -17.67
CA ASP A 243 -1.20 15.57 -18.81
C ASP A 243 -2.47 16.37 -18.54
N THR A 244 -3.48 15.73 -17.95
CA THR A 244 -4.72 16.39 -17.56
C THR A 244 -4.48 17.58 -16.62
N THR A 245 -3.61 17.39 -15.62
CA THR A 245 -3.26 18.45 -14.66
C THR A 245 -2.49 19.58 -15.33
N VAL A 246 -1.48 19.24 -16.14
CA VAL A 246 -0.67 20.23 -16.87
C VAL A 246 -1.55 21.06 -17.80
N ASP A 247 -2.45 20.43 -18.56
CA ASP A 247 -3.29 21.16 -19.51
C ASP A 247 -4.36 22.00 -18.81
N ALA A 248 -4.93 21.54 -17.70
CA ALA A 248 -5.84 22.35 -16.89
C ALA A 248 -5.14 23.59 -16.33
N VAL A 249 -3.91 23.47 -15.83
CA VAL A 249 -3.14 24.61 -15.31
C VAL A 249 -2.73 25.56 -16.43
N LYS A 250 -2.37 25.05 -17.63
CA LYS A 250 -2.10 25.92 -18.79
C LYS A 250 -3.33 26.74 -19.19
N SER A 251 -4.53 26.12 -19.24
CA SER A 251 -5.78 26.80 -19.54
C SER A 251 -6.07 27.90 -18.52
N TYR A 252 -5.96 27.59 -17.22
CA TYR A 252 -6.12 28.57 -16.15
C TYR A 252 -5.13 29.76 -16.32
N ILE A 253 -3.85 29.48 -16.61
CA ILE A 253 -2.83 30.53 -16.84
C ILE A 253 -3.24 31.43 -18.04
N ALA A 254 -3.72 30.83 -19.13
CA ALA A 254 -4.15 31.57 -20.31
C ALA A 254 -5.34 32.51 -19.98
N ASP A 255 -6.35 32.00 -19.29
CA ASP A 255 -7.54 32.76 -18.90
C ASP A 255 -7.20 33.92 -17.97
N VAL A 256 -6.34 33.71 -16.98
CA VAL A 256 -5.89 34.77 -16.06
C VAL A 256 -5.13 35.85 -16.81
N LYS A 257 -4.21 35.46 -17.72
CA LYS A 257 -3.42 36.42 -18.52
C LYS A 257 -4.29 37.19 -19.52
N ALA A 258 -5.33 36.57 -20.07
CA ALA A 258 -6.30 37.21 -20.96
C ALA A 258 -7.37 38.03 -20.21
N ARG A 259 -7.40 37.97 -18.85
CA ARG A 259 -8.43 38.56 -17.99
C ARG A 259 -9.85 38.04 -18.31
N THR A 260 -9.96 36.81 -18.76
CA THR A 260 -11.23 36.08 -18.95
C THR A 260 -11.68 35.34 -17.72
N PHE A 261 -10.74 35.07 -16.80
CA PHE A 261 -11.01 34.56 -15.45
C PHE A 261 -10.51 35.56 -14.38
N PRO A 262 -11.33 35.87 -13.32
CA PRO A 262 -12.70 35.40 -13.12
C PRO A 262 -13.70 36.07 -14.10
N ALA A 263 -14.66 35.28 -14.59
CA ALA A 263 -15.82 35.79 -15.34
C ALA A 263 -16.90 36.32 -14.37
N PRO A 264 -17.94 37.02 -14.86
CA PRO A 264 -18.98 37.60 -14.00
C PRO A 264 -19.63 36.59 -13.02
N GLU A 265 -19.80 35.33 -13.43
CA GLU A 265 -20.34 34.25 -12.60
C GLU A 265 -19.37 33.81 -11.47
N HIS A 266 -18.09 34.18 -11.52
CA HIS A 266 -17.10 33.91 -10.51
C HIS A 266 -16.84 35.09 -9.58
N THR A 267 -17.68 36.15 -9.63
CA THR A 267 -17.53 37.38 -8.87
C THR A 267 -18.71 37.64 -7.93
N PHE A 268 -18.39 38.23 -6.77
CA PHE A 268 -19.45 38.67 -5.84
C PHE A 268 -19.87 40.10 -6.16
N LYS A 269 -21.16 40.38 -6.05
CA LYS A 269 -21.73 41.72 -6.12
C LYS A 269 -21.82 42.32 -4.71
N ILE A 270 -21.93 43.67 -4.63
CA ILE A 270 -22.11 44.37 -3.34
C ILE A 270 -23.33 43.89 -2.58
N ASP A 271 -24.39 43.54 -3.31
CA ASP A 271 -25.67 43.10 -2.74
C ASP A 271 -25.62 41.62 -2.22
N ASP A 272 -24.53 40.91 -2.48
CA ASP A 272 -24.32 39.54 -2.05
C ASP A 272 -23.38 39.45 -0.79
N ALA A 273 -23.00 40.61 -0.21
CA ALA A 273 -22.09 40.73 0.94
C ALA A 273 -22.83 40.93 2.29
#